data_2aed2a09bb82f85470f0562521fd68ae
#
_entry.id   2aed2a09bb82f85470f0562521fd68ae
#
_cell.length_a   1.000
_cell.length_b   1.000
_cell.length_c   1.000
_cell.angle_alpha   90.00
_cell.angle_beta   90.00
_cell.angle_gamma   90.00
#
_symmetry.space_group_name_H-M   'P 1'
#
loop_
_entity.id
_entity.type
_entity.pdbx_description
1 polymer ?
#
loop_
_entity_poly.entity_id
_entity_poly.type
_entity_poly.pdbx_seq_one_letter_code
_entity_poly.pdbx_strand_id
1 'polypeptide(L)'
;MVLRMSMSSKSLNSHAEASVNAQARGGVHVQMTSRMVSTAMALALCLASGHAIAQADDAPAFDRPGIPFSTEVVQPGAFAWEQGLPDASTDRSDGQRTTEYTADTLLRLGLVQNVELQLGSDSYRWQHAGGARVRGGGDSSVGLKVALPSRSDSFHWAALGTYSVPTGSPAFSDGYARELGVTASWDLPQQRAIAVYVNYARDDDGHTWTFAPNYTFFSGDRFSSYVEAGFDTGSEHSRVAGAGGAWQLPHAMQLDVSVLRGLTSESPDWQGGIGLSIAFE
;
A
#
# COMPACT_ATOMS: atom_id res chain seq x y z
N MET A 1 1.48 -3.81 0.92
CA MET A 1 2.19 -2.55 0.63
C MET A 1 1.94 -1.62 1.78
N VAL A 2 2.94 -1.32 2.57
CA VAL A 2 2.78 -0.35 3.66
C VAL A 2 2.52 0.98 3.00
N LEU A 3 1.36 1.57 3.27
CA LEU A 3 1.00 2.89 2.77
C LEU A 3 1.97 3.89 3.41
N ARG A 4 3.03 4.25 2.68
CA ARG A 4 3.99 5.26 3.11
C ARG A 4 3.40 6.62 2.78
N MET A 5 2.59 7.14 3.68
CA MET A 5 2.14 8.52 3.64
C MET A 5 3.09 9.38 4.49
N SER A 6 4.29 9.64 3.97
CA SER A 6 5.17 10.68 4.52
C SER A 6 4.69 12.03 4.06
N MET A 7 4.14 12.80 4.96
CA MET A 7 3.94 14.23 4.75
C MET A 7 4.92 15.00 5.64
N SER A 8 6.12 15.27 5.11
CA SER A 8 6.96 16.33 5.68
C SER A 8 6.31 17.69 5.40
N SER A 9 5.65 18.25 6.39
CA SER A 9 4.94 19.55 6.29
C SER A 9 5.87 20.73 5.93
N LYS A 10 7.18 20.57 5.99
CA LYS A 10 8.17 21.62 5.67
C LYS A 10 8.50 21.72 4.18
N SER A 11 8.34 20.66 3.40
CA SER A 11 8.62 20.66 1.97
C SER A 11 7.49 21.27 1.13
N LEU A 12 6.24 21.15 1.57
CA LEU A 12 5.07 21.58 0.80
C LEU A 12 4.99 23.09 0.55
N ASN A 13 5.45 23.95 1.47
CA ASN A 13 5.42 25.40 1.26
C ASN A 13 6.45 25.88 0.24
N SER A 14 7.60 25.22 0.10
CA SER A 14 8.62 25.62 -0.88
C SER A 14 8.29 25.20 -2.31
N HIS A 15 7.62 24.08 -2.49
CA HIS A 15 7.25 23.58 -3.81
C HIS A 15 5.96 24.21 -4.37
N ALA A 16 5.00 24.57 -3.52
CA ALA A 16 3.79 25.27 -3.96
C ALA A 16 4.10 26.67 -4.51
N GLU A 17 5.02 27.42 -3.89
CA GLU A 17 5.43 28.72 -4.39
C GLU A 17 6.29 28.63 -5.67
N ALA A 18 7.10 27.58 -5.83
CA ALA A 18 7.89 27.37 -7.04
C ALA A 18 7.01 26.99 -8.26
N SER A 19 5.92 26.24 -8.06
CA SER A 19 5.04 25.83 -9.16
C SER A 19 4.17 26.98 -9.69
N VAL A 20 3.76 27.91 -8.84
CA VAL A 20 2.95 29.08 -9.26
C VAL A 20 3.78 30.06 -10.10
N ASN A 21 5.09 30.19 -9.83
CA ASN A 21 5.96 31.07 -10.60
C ASN A 21 6.49 30.46 -11.92
N ALA A 22 6.46 29.13 -12.07
CA ALA A 22 6.89 28.46 -13.30
C ALA A 22 5.81 28.49 -14.41
N GLN A 23 4.52 28.62 -14.06
CA GLN A 23 3.45 28.67 -15.03
C GLN A 23 3.30 30.00 -15.79
N ALA A 24 4.04 31.05 -15.37
CA ALA A 24 3.98 32.36 -16.00
C ALA A 24 4.97 32.55 -17.17
N ARG A 25 5.85 31.61 -17.47
CA ARG A 25 6.82 31.74 -18.56
C ARG A 25 6.97 30.43 -19.36
N GLY A 26 6.30 30.35 -20.48
CA GLY A 26 6.62 29.43 -21.57
C GLY A 26 5.57 28.36 -21.85
N GLY A 27 4.62 28.68 -22.68
CA GLY A 27 3.72 27.71 -23.29
C GLY A 27 4.48 26.80 -24.27
N VAL A 28 4.71 25.56 -23.85
CA VAL A 28 4.97 24.44 -24.75
C VAL A 28 3.88 23.42 -24.48
N HIS A 29 2.89 23.36 -25.37
CA HIS A 29 1.91 22.28 -25.40
C HIS A 29 2.61 20.98 -25.74
N VAL A 30 2.93 20.16 -24.75
CA VAL A 30 3.17 18.73 -24.97
C VAL A 30 1.82 18.04 -24.85
N GLN A 31 1.19 17.78 -25.97
CA GLN A 31 0.08 16.82 -26.06
C GLN A 31 0.65 15.41 -25.82
N MET A 32 0.71 15.00 -24.57
CA MET A 32 0.97 13.61 -24.24
C MET A 32 -0.33 12.83 -24.44
N THR A 33 -0.35 12.08 -25.51
CA THR A 33 -1.54 11.40 -26.04
C THR A 33 -2.06 10.35 -25.04
N SER A 34 -3.36 10.38 -24.78
CA SER A 34 -4.14 9.42 -23.96
C SER A 34 -4.09 7.96 -24.44
N ARG A 35 -3.26 7.67 -25.43
CA ARG A 35 -3.12 6.35 -26.05
C ARG A 35 -2.22 5.38 -25.27
N MET A 36 -1.32 5.86 -24.41
CA MET A 36 -0.41 4.97 -23.67
C MET A 36 -1.08 4.28 -22.48
N VAL A 37 -1.97 4.96 -21.78
CA VAL A 37 -2.68 4.37 -20.62
C VAL A 37 -3.69 3.31 -21.09
N SER A 38 -4.35 3.52 -22.24
CA SER A 38 -5.27 2.53 -22.81
C SER A 38 -4.57 1.28 -23.32
N THR A 39 -3.30 1.36 -23.71
CA THR A 39 -2.56 0.22 -24.25
C THR A 39 -2.06 -0.71 -23.14
N ALA A 40 -1.66 -0.17 -22.00
CA ALA A 40 -1.24 -0.96 -20.85
C ALA A 40 -2.43 -1.74 -20.23
N MET A 41 -3.59 -1.10 -20.14
CA MET A 41 -4.80 -1.75 -19.64
C MET A 41 -5.37 -2.80 -20.61
N ALA A 42 -5.23 -2.58 -21.93
CA ALA A 42 -5.61 -3.56 -22.94
C ALA A 42 -4.66 -4.78 -22.97
N LEU A 43 -3.38 -4.60 -22.68
CA LEU A 43 -2.40 -5.70 -22.63
C LEU A 43 -2.65 -6.60 -21.39
N ALA A 44 -3.01 -6.02 -20.26
CA ALA A 44 -3.41 -6.78 -19.06
C ALA A 44 -4.71 -7.60 -19.28
N LEU A 45 -5.66 -7.08 -20.05
CA LEU A 45 -6.90 -7.81 -20.39
C LEU A 45 -6.68 -8.94 -21.42
N CYS A 46 -5.69 -8.82 -22.30
CA CYS A 46 -5.40 -9.85 -23.32
C CYS A 46 -4.62 -11.07 -22.77
N LEU A 47 -3.96 -10.95 -21.64
CA LEU A 47 -3.29 -12.07 -20.96
C LEU A 47 -4.27 -12.94 -20.14
N ALA A 48 -5.46 -12.43 -19.86
CA ALA A 48 -6.51 -13.14 -19.10
C ALA A 48 -7.36 -14.14 -19.94
N SER A 49 -7.14 -14.23 -21.25
CA SER A 49 -7.93 -15.08 -22.12
C SER A 49 -7.22 -16.41 -22.41
N GLY A 50 -7.19 -17.33 -21.45
CA GLY A 50 -6.71 -18.66 -21.74
C GLY A 50 -6.60 -19.66 -20.59
N HIS A 51 -6.83 -19.29 -19.37
CA HIS A 51 -6.81 -20.23 -18.25
C HIS A 51 -8.22 -20.44 -17.71
N ALA A 52 -8.65 -21.68 -17.65
CA ALA A 52 -9.86 -22.05 -16.92
C ALA A 52 -9.67 -21.56 -15.48
N ILE A 53 -10.60 -20.72 -15.00
CA ILE A 53 -10.64 -20.29 -13.61
C ILE A 53 -10.91 -21.55 -12.80
N ALA A 54 -9.87 -22.21 -12.30
CA ALA A 54 -10.00 -23.24 -11.28
C ALA A 54 -10.65 -22.55 -10.06
N GLN A 55 -11.56 -23.24 -9.40
CA GLN A 55 -12.12 -22.75 -8.14
C GLN A 55 -10.96 -22.65 -7.13
N ALA A 56 -10.49 -21.45 -6.88
CA ALA A 56 -9.48 -21.23 -5.87
C ALA A 56 -10.14 -21.28 -4.48
N ASP A 57 -10.19 -22.47 -3.90
CA ASP A 57 -10.42 -22.62 -2.46
C ASP A 57 -9.15 -22.24 -1.65
N ASP A 58 -8.02 -22.00 -2.33
CA ASP A 58 -6.70 -21.74 -1.75
C ASP A 58 -6.08 -20.40 -2.17
N ALA A 59 -6.89 -19.34 -2.35
CA ALA A 59 -6.32 -18.02 -2.63
C ALA A 59 -5.40 -17.58 -1.48
N PRO A 60 -4.18 -17.06 -1.78
CA PRO A 60 -3.27 -16.58 -0.75
C PRO A 60 -3.90 -15.40 -0.01
N ALA A 61 -3.58 -15.22 1.27
CA ALA A 61 -3.97 -14.02 1.98
C ALA A 61 -3.38 -12.79 1.29
N PHE A 62 -4.22 -11.81 0.99
CA PHE A 62 -3.81 -10.55 0.38
C PHE A 62 -3.02 -9.70 1.39
N ASP A 63 -2.19 -8.78 0.89
CA ASP A 63 -1.44 -7.85 1.72
C ASP A 63 -2.31 -6.67 2.19
N ARG A 64 -3.47 -6.46 1.55
CA ARG A 64 -4.52 -5.55 2.00
C ARG A 64 -5.58 -6.30 2.86
N PRO A 65 -6.30 -5.61 3.76
CA PRO A 65 -6.01 -4.30 4.33
C PRO A 65 -5.03 -4.41 5.51
N GLY A 66 -4.56 -3.28 6.01
CA GLY A 66 -3.75 -3.20 7.21
C GLY A 66 -2.32 -2.75 6.97
N ILE A 67 -1.63 -2.40 8.07
CA ILE A 67 -0.23 -1.97 8.04
C ILE A 67 0.70 -3.16 7.80
N PRO A 68 0.56 -4.32 8.51
CA PRO A 68 1.35 -5.52 8.22
C PRO A 68 0.97 -6.13 6.88
N PHE A 69 1.96 -6.53 6.08
CA PHE A 69 1.70 -7.42 4.96
C PHE A 69 1.46 -8.85 5.43
N SER A 70 0.76 -9.65 4.63
CA SER A 70 0.49 -11.07 4.90
C SER A 70 1.78 -11.90 4.98
N THR A 71 1.83 -12.90 5.85
CA THR A 71 2.93 -13.87 5.91
C THR A 71 2.89 -14.91 4.80
N GLU A 72 1.83 -14.94 4.00
CA GLU A 72 1.68 -15.84 2.86
C GLU A 72 2.23 -15.22 1.58
N VAL A 73 2.62 -16.10 0.66
CA VAL A 73 3.08 -15.75 -0.69
C VAL A 73 2.18 -16.40 -1.74
N VAL A 74 2.11 -15.78 -2.89
CA VAL A 74 1.39 -16.31 -4.05
C VAL A 74 2.08 -17.59 -4.54
N GLN A 75 1.30 -18.61 -4.92
CA GLN A 75 1.81 -19.88 -5.41
C GLN A 75 2.63 -19.70 -6.71
N PRO A 76 3.64 -20.56 -6.97
CA PRO A 76 4.46 -20.46 -8.17
C PRO A 76 3.64 -20.47 -9.46
N GLY A 77 3.81 -19.43 -10.28
CA GLY A 77 3.10 -19.26 -11.55
C GLY A 77 1.76 -18.54 -11.45
N ALA A 78 1.19 -18.43 -10.25
CA ALA A 78 -0.02 -17.66 -10.00
C ALA A 78 0.32 -16.17 -9.78
N PHE A 79 -0.67 -15.29 -9.89
CA PHE A 79 -0.51 -13.88 -9.57
C PHE A 79 -1.71 -13.33 -8.81
N ALA A 80 -1.49 -12.24 -8.04
CA ALA A 80 -2.56 -11.50 -7.42
C ALA A 80 -2.43 -10.01 -7.76
N TRP A 81 -3.58 -9.35 -7.86
CA TRP A 81 -3.71 -7.92 -8.06
C TRP A 81 -4.50 -7.33 -6.90
N GLU A 82 -3.93 -6.32 -6.27
CA GLU A 82 -4.54 -5.59 -5.16
C GLU A 82 -4.61 -4.11 -5.52
N GLN A 83 -5.77 -3.49 -5.31
CA GLN A 83 -6.07 -2.12 -5.74
C GLN A 83 -6.78 -1.33 -4.66
N GLY A 84 -6.22 -0.18 -4.28
CA GLY A 84 -6.93 0.85 -3.50
C GLY A 84 -7.93 1.63 -4.36
N LEU A 85 -9.15 1.92 -3.82
CA LEU A 85 -10.29 2.44 -4.57
C LEU A 85 -10.99 3.69 -3.99
N PRO A 86 -10.37 4.83 -3.77
CA PRO A 86 -9.01 5.13 -3.33
C PRO A 86 -8.84 5.00 -1.82
N ASP A 87 -7.61 5.01 -1.36
CA ASP A 87 -7.28 5.31 0.02
C ASP A 87 -7.25 6.84 0.21
N ALA A 88 -7.66 7.32 1.38
CA ALA A 88 -7.73 8.74 1.70
C ALA A 88 -6.98 9.06 2.99
N SER A 89 -6.29 10.18 3.01
CA SER A 89 -5.66 10.74 4.20
C SER A 89 -6.08 12.19 4.38
N THR A 90 -6.35 12.60 5.61
CA THR A 90 -6.60 13.99 5.94
C THR A 90 -5.71 14.42 7.07
N ASP A 91 -5.17 15.63 6.95
CA ASP A 91 -4.38 16.27 7.99
C ASP A 91 -4.80 17.73 8.13
N ARG A 92 -4.62 18.28 9.34
CA ARG A 92 -4.82 19.69 9.63
C ARG A 92 -3.59 20.26 10.31
N SER A 93 -2.86 21.07 9.57
CA SER A 93 -1.69 21.82 10.08
C SER A 93 -1.88 23.31 9.84
N ASP A 94 -1.54 24.15 10.82
CA ASP A 94 -1.61 25.60 10.76
C ASP A 94 -2.99 26.17 10.33
N GLY A 95 -4.07 25.48 10.72
CA GLY A 95 -5.44 25.88 10.38
C GLY A 95 -5.86 25.50 8.94
N GLN A 96 -4.99 24.95 8.14
CA GLN A 96 -5.29 24.45 6.81
C GLN A 96 -5.56 22.94 6.86
N ARG A 97 -6.57 22.49 6.11
CA ARG A 97 -6.82 21.07 5.89
C ARG A 97 -6.19 20.64 4.57
N THR A 98 -5.39 19.61 4.63
CA THR A 98 -4.93 18.88 3.46
C THR A 98 -5.68 17.55 3.41
N THR A 99 -6.16 17.17 2.23
CA THR A 99 -6.75 15.86 1.97
C THR A 99 -6.06 15.29 0.74
N GLU A 100 -5.55 14.09 0.88
CA GLU A 100 -4.93 13.34 -0.19
C GLU A 100 -5.70 12.05 -0.43
N TYR A 101 -5.79 11.67 -1.69
CA TYR A 101 -6.35 10.40 -2.13
C TYR A 101 -5.33 9.68 -2.99
N THR A 102 -5.20 8.38 -2.79
CA THR A 102 -4.24 7.53 -3.49
C THR A 102 -4.95 6.31 -4.04
N ALA A 103 -4.80 6.05 -5.33
CA ALA A 103 -5.16 4.78 -5.92
C ALA A 103 -3.87 3.96 -6.07
N ASP A 104 -3.53 3.19 -5.06
CA ASP A 104 -2.38 2.30 -5.07
C ASP A 104 -2.69 0.98 -5.77
N THR A 105 -1.70 0.44 -6.45
CA THR A 105 -1.78 -0.84 -7.15
C THR A 105 -0.61 -1.71 -6.71
N LEU A 106 -0.88 -2.95 -6.36
CA LEU A 106 0.13 -3.97 -6.09
C LEU A 106 -0.14 -5.21 -6.94
N LEU A 107 0.87 -5.61 -7.72
CA LEU A 107 0.88 -6.90 -8.41
C LEU A 107 1.83 -7.83 -7.67
N ARG A 108 1.38 -9.04 -7.37
CA ARG A 108 2.14 -10.09 -6.69
C ARG A 108 2.24 -11.30 -7.63
N LEU A 109 3.44 -11.79 -7.87
CA LEU A 109 3.72 -12.92 -8.76
C LEU A 109 4.51 -13.98 -8.01
N GLY A 110 3.96 -15.17 -7.89
CA GLY A 110 4.64 -16.34 -7.33
C GLY A 110 5.77 -16.81 -8.25
N LEU A 111 7.02 -16.72 -7.77
CA LEU A 111 8.19 -17.12 -8.55
C LEU A 111 8.56 -18.59 -8.36
N VAL A 112 8.78 -18.96 -7.13
CA VAL A 112 9.07 -20.32 -6.68
C VAL A 112 8.42 -20.53 -5.32
N GLN A 113 8.46 -21.74 -4.80
CA GLN A 113 7.88 -22.03 -3.48
C GLN A 113 8.42 -21.04 -2.42
N ASN A 114 7.54 -20.43 -1.66
CA ASN A 114 7.81 -19.45 -0.60
C ASN A 114 8.43 -18.11 -1.08
N VAL A 115 8.45 -17.81 -2.38
CA VAL A 115 9.01 -16.55 -2.89
C VAL A 115 8.08 -15.91 -3.91
N GLU A 116 7.72 -14.66 -3.70
CA GLU A 116 6.97 -13.85 -4.66
C GLU A 116 7.69 -12.55 -5.01
N LEU A 117 7.50 -12.11 -6.25
CA LEU A 117 7.84 -10.77 -6.73
C LEU A 117 6.65 -9.85 -6.53
N GLN A 118 6.91 -8.65 -6.06
CA GLN A 118 5.92 -7.58 -5.93
C GLN A 118 6.27 -6.40 -6.82
N LEU A 119 5.28 -5.85 -7.53
CA LEU A 119 5.40 -4.61 -8.29
C LEU A 119 4.32 -3.65 -7.79
N GLY A 120 4.75 -2.58 -7.15
CA GLY A 120 3.87 -1.58 -6.55
C GLY A 120 3.91 -0.25 -7.28
N SER A 121 2.82 0.50 -7.24
CA SER A 121 2.77 1.88 -7.70
C SER A 121 1.60 2.61 -7.07
N ASP A 122 1.82 3.86 -6.65
CA ASP A 122 0.74 4.82 -6.41
C ASP A 122 0.27 5.35 -7.77
N SER A 123 -0.53 4.54 -8.46
CA SER A 123 -0.91 4.74 -9.86
C SER A 123 -1.54 6.11 -10.12
N TYR A 124 -2.25 6.66 -9.13
CA TYR A 124 -2.84 7.98 -9.18
C TYR A 124 -3.00 8.59 -7.79
N ARG A 125 -2.51 9.81 -7.63
CA ARG A 125 -2.64 10.61 -6.40
C ARG A 125 -3.27 11.96 -6.72
N TRP A 126 -4.12 12.46 -5.84
CA TRP A 126 -4.59 13.85 -5.91
C TRP A 126 -4.73 14.43 -4.52
N GLN A 127 -4.30 15.68 -4.39
CA GLN A 127 -4.24 16.40 -3.13
C GLN A 127 -5.04 17.70 -3.23
N HIS A 128 -5.72 18.01 -2.15
CA HIS A 128 -6.43 19.27 -1.95
C HIS A 128 -5.85 19.96 -0.71
N ALA A 129 -5.29 21.15 -0.87
CA ALA A 129 -4.73 21.96 0.21
C ALA A 129 -4.99 23.43 -0.04
N GLY A 130 -5.59 24.18 0.91
CA GLY A 130 -5.77 25.63 0.82
C GLY A 130 -6.51 26.14 -0.42
N GLY A 131 -7.40 25.32 -1.01
CA GLY A 131 -8.09 25.65 -2.25
C GLY A 131 -7.34 25.26 -3.53
N ALA A 132 -6.06 24.89 -3.44
CA ALA A 132 -5.28 24.33 -4.54
C ALA A 132 -5.57 22.83 -4.73
N ARG A 133 -5.40 22.36 -5.96
CA ARG A 133 -5.52 20.94 -6.33
C ARG A 133 -4.32 20.52 -7.14
N VAL A 134 -3.67 19.46 -6.70
CA VAL A 134 -2.56 18.84 -7.41
C VAL A 134 -2.93 17.38 -7.69
N ARG A 135 -2.52 16.85 -8.82
CA ARG A 135 -2.77 15.46 -9.22
C ARG A 135 -1.62 14.91 -10.06
N GLY A 136 -1.38 13.62 -9.97
CA GLY A 136 -0.34 12.93 -10.74
C GLY A 136 -0.22 11.48 -10.34
N GLY A 137 0.74 10.76 -10.90
CA GLY A 137 1.16 9.44 -10.42
C GLY A 137 2.19 9.58 -9.32
N GLY A 138 2.22 8.65 -8.38
CA GLY A 138 3.31 8.48 -7.44
C GLY A 138 4.39 7.53 -7.97
N ASP A 139 5.33 7.18 -7.12
CA ASP A 139 6.48 6.35 -7.48
C ASP A 139 6.09 4.88 -7.64
N SER A 140 6.95 4.14 -8.33
CA SER A 140 6.82 2.70 -8.50
C SER A 140 7.84 1.97 -7.65
N SER A 141 7.53 0.73 -7.28
CA SER A 141 8.41 -0.10 -6.48
C SER A 141 8.51 -1.53 -7.01
N VAL A 142 9.63 -2.17 -6.71
CA VAL A 142 9.82 -3.60 -6.88
C VAL A 142 10.19 -4.21 -5.53
N GLY A 143 9.57 -5.33 -5.20
CA GLY A 143 9.77 -6.04 -3.94
C GLY A 143 9.99 -7.52 -4.15
N LEU A 144 10.70 -8.14 -3.22
CA LEU A 144 10.83 -9.58 -3.11
C LEU A 144 10.38 -9.99 -1.71
N LYS A 145 9.32 -10.81 -1.64
CA LYS A 145 8.78 -11.35 -0.40
C LYS A 145 9.11 -12.82 -0.29
N VAL A 146 9.51 -13.22 0.89
CA VAL A 146 9.89 -14.60 1.21
C VAL A 146 9.15 -15.05 2.46
N ALA A 147 8.29 -16.07 2.33
CA ALA A 147 7.73 -16.78 3.47
C ALA A 147 8.82 -17.66 4.07
N LEU A 148 9.06 -17.52 5.35
CA LEU A 148 10.18 -18.16 6.03
C LEU A 148 9.71 -19.43 6.76
N PRO A 149 10.55 -20.46 6.84
CA PRO A 149 10.15 -21.73 7.46
C PRO A 149 9.87 -21.57 8.95
N SER A 150 8.82 -22.23 9.43
CA SER A 150 8.49 -22.35 10.84
C SER A 150 8.47 -23.82 11.28
N ARG A 151 8.72 -24.06 12.55
CA ARG A 151 8.56 -25.37 13.18
C ARG A 151 7.20 -25.55 13.86
N SER A 152 6.42 -24.48 13.91
CA SER A 152 5.09 -24.45 14.53
C SER A 152 4.05 -24.19 13.45
N ASP A 153 2.97 -24.94 13.45
CA ASP A 153 1.83 -24.75 12.55
C ASP A 153 1.01 -23.48 12.88
N SER A 154 1.20 -22.94 14.07
CA SER A 154 0.52 -21.72 14.53
C SER A 154 1.38 -20.47 14.46
N PHE A 155 2.60 -20.55 13.96
CA PHE A 155 3.49 -19.42 13.81
C PHE A 155 3.96 -19.29 12.37
N HIS A 156 3.74 -18.14 11.78
CA HIS A 156 4.09 -17.82 10.40
C HIS A 156 4.89 -16.52 10.38
N TRP A 157 5.83 -16.41 9.47
CA TRP A 157 6.58 -15.17 9.29
C TRP A 157 7.11 -15.05 7.87
N ALA A 158 7.23 -13.80 7.43
CA ALA A 158 7.75 -13.47 6.11
C ALA A 158 8.58 -12.20 6.16
N ALA A 159 9.54 -12.10 5.26
CA ALA A 159 10.35 -10.91 5.04
C ALA A 159 10.08 -10.34 3.63
N LEU A 160 10.04 -9.02 3.51
CA LEU A 160 9.85 -8.28 2.27
C LEU A 160 10.92 -7.21 2.13
N GLY A 161 11.73 -7.29 1.09
CA GLY A 161 12.62 -6.21 0.69
C GLY A 161 12.02 -5.44 -0.48
N THR A 162 11.94 -4.11 -0.40
CA THR A 162 11.35 -3.25 -1.42
C THR A 162 12.33 -2.16 -1.84
N TYR A 163 12.35 -1.86 -3.12
CA TYR A 163 13.08 -0.74 -3.71
C TYR A 163 12.14 0.13 -4.53
N SER A 164 12.02 1.41 -4.17
CA SER A 164 11.21 2.40 -4.86
C SER A 164 12.07 3.26 -5.79
N VAL A 165 11.52 3.59 -6.94
CA VAL A 165 12.15 4.41 -7.98
C VAL A 165 11.28 5.63 -8.30
N PRO A 166 11.88 6.83 -8.53
CA PRO A 166 11.16 8.08 -8.74
C PRO A 166 10.54 8.14 -10.15
N THR A 167 9.48 7.38 -10.36
CA THR A 167 8.69 7.34 -11.60
C THR A 167 7.47 8.26 -11.57
N GLY A 168 7.19 8.82 -10.40
CA GLY A 168 6.05 9.69 -10.14
C GLY A 168 6.17 11.06 -10.80
N SER A 169 5.09 11.80 -10.74
CA SER A 169 5.11 13.21 -11.09
C SER A 169 5.90 14.01 -10.04
N PRO A 170 6.48 15.18 -10.40
CA PRO A 170 7.32 15.95 -9.46
C PRO A 170 6.64 16.34 -8.14
N ALA A 171 5.31 16.38 -8.10
CA ALA A 171 4.55 16.70 -6.89
C ALA A 171 4.32 15.49 -5.96
N PHE A 172 4.57 14.27 -6.45
CA PHE A 172 4.28 13.02 -5.74
C PHE A 172 5.40 11.99 -5.86
N SER A 173 6.59 12.43 -6.22
CA SER A 173 7.79 11.58 -6.20
C SER A 173 8.58 11.89 -4.93
N ASP A 174 8.81 10.84 -4.14
CA ASP A 174 9.55 10.88 -2.88
C ASP A 174 11.02 10.44 -3.05
N GLY A 175 11.46 10.26 -4.32
CA GLY A 175 12.83 9.85 -4.63
C GLY A 175 13.08 8.35 -4.52
N TYR A 176 14.33 7.97 -4.34
CA TYR A 176 14.71 6.56 -4.15
C TYR A 176 14.50 6.14 -2.70
N ALA A 177 13.84 5.00 -2.50
CA ALA A 177 13.71 4.42 -1.18
C ALA A 177 14.01 2.92 -1.20
N ARG A 178 14.49 2.41 -0.06
CA ARG A 178 14.69 0.99 0.17
C ARG A 178 14.12 0.61 1.53
N GLU A 179 13.45 -0.53 1.57
CA GLU A 179 12.78 -0.99 2.76
C GLU A 179 13.06 -2.46 3.01
N LEU A 180 13.09 -2.83 4.27
CA LEU A 180 13.13 -4.21 4.71
C LEU A 180 12.13 -4.38 5.84
N GLY A 181 11.05 -5.11 5.56
CA GLY A 181 9.99 -5.41 6.48
C GLY A 181 9.98 -6.88 6.87
N VAL A 182 9.53 -7.16 8.08
CA VAL A 182 9.25 -8.50 8.57
C VAL A 182 7.89 -8.49 9.25
N THR A 183 7.01 -9.40 8.84
CA THR A 183 5.77 -9.71 9.55
C THR A 183 5.89 -11.08 10.20
N ALA A 184 5.49 -11.16 11.46
CA ALA A 184 5.34 -12.40 12.20
C ALA A 184 3.91 -12.51 12.72
N SER A 185 3.26 -13.66 12.56
CA SER A 185 1.88 -13.89 13.00
C SER A 185 1.78 -15.17 13.83
N TRP A 186 0.86 -15.16 14.77
CA TRP A 186 0.51 -16.29 15.63
C TRP A 186 -0.99 -16.56 15.56
N ASP A 187 -1.35 -17.75 15.13
CA ASP A 187 -2.72 -18.22 15.17
C ASP A 187 -3.13 -18.54 16.60
N LEU A 188 -4.29 -18.04 16.98
CA LEU A 188 -4.87 -18.22 18.29
C LEU A 188 -6.16 -19.06 18.20
N PRO A 189 -6.61 -19.66 19.31
CA PRO A 189 -7.90 -20.34 19.34
C PRO A 189 -9.05 -19.47 18.87
N GLN A 190 -10.09 -20.10 18.32
CA GLN A 190 -11.31 -19.43 17.83
C GLN A 190 -11.09 -18.54 16.60
N GLN A 191 -10.19 -18.93 15.71
CA GLN A 191 -9.88 -18.21 14.46
C GLN A 191 -9.46 -16.74 14.69
N ARG A 192 -8.70 -16.50 15.74
CA ARG A 192 -8.08 -15.22 16.04
C ARG A 192 -6.60 -15.28 15.66
N ALA A 193 -5.98 -14.12 15.49
CA ALA A 193 -4.55 -14.06 15.23
C ALA A 193 -3.94 -12.77 15.82
N ILE A 194 -2.67 -12.82 16.13
CA ILE A 194 -1.85 -11.64 16.42
C ILE A 194 -0.78 -11.56 15.35
N ALA A 195 -0.59 -10.40 14.76
CA ALA A 195 0.55 -10.13 13.89
C ALA A 195 1.36 -8.96 14.43
N VAL A 196 2.66 -9.00 14.19
CA VAL A 196 3.59 -7.91 14.49
C VAL A 196 4.41 -7.65 13.25
N TYR A 197 4.43 -6.41 12.84
CA TYR A 197 5.24 -5.92 11.73
C TYR A 197 6.33 -5.00 12.24
N VAL A 198 7.53 -5.17 11.69
CA VAL A 198 8.66 -4.28 11.87
C VAL A 198 9.24 -3.96 10.52
N ASN A 199 9.43 -2.69 10.21
CA ASN A 199 10.03 -2.23 8.96
C ASN A 199 11.16 -1.23 9.23
N TYR A 200 12.20 -1.32 8.45
CA TYR A 200 13.22 -0.29 8.30
C TYR A 200 13.16 0.27 6.89
N ALA A 201 12.92 1.55 6.78
CA ALA A 201 12.90 2.28 5.52
C ALA A 201 14.03 3.32 5.51
N ARG A 202 14.65 3.51 4.36
CA ARG A 202 15.65 4.55 4.11
C ARG A 202 15.44 5.19 2.76
N ASP A 203 15.46 6.50 2.74
CA ASP A 203 15.39 7.37 1.57
C ASP A 203 16.45 8.48 1.64
N ASP A 204 16.28 9.53 0.83
CA ASP A 204 17.17 10.67 0.77
C ASP A 204 17.03 11.58 2.01
N ASP A 205 15.87 11.59 2.69
CA ASP A 205 15.58 12.39 3.88
C ASP A 205 16.04 11.73 5.18
N GLY A 206 16.38 10.43 5.16
CA GLY A 206 16.90 9.74 6.32
C GLY A 206 16.45 8.30 6.45
N HIS A 207 16.01 7.90 7.65
CA HIS A 207 15.52 6.55 7.91
C HIS A 207 14.37 6.55 8.90
N THR A 208 13.47 5.60 8.71
CA THR A 208 12.30 5.41 9.58
C THR A 208 12.20 3.94 9.99
N TRP A 209 11.91 3.70 11.26
CA TRP A 209 11.48 2.42 11.77
C TRP A 209 9.99 2.46 12.01
N THR A 210 9.30 1.43 11.52
CA THR A 210 7.87 1.22 11.78
C THR A 210 7.70 -0.03 12.65
N PHE A 211 6.87 0.07 13.68
CA PHE A 211 6.37 -1.04 14.48
C PHE A 211 4.86 -1.04 14.44
N ALA A 212 4.23 -2.14 13.99
CA ALA A 212 2.79 -2.22 13.88
C ALA A 212 2.24 -3.56 14.39
N PRO A 213 1.68 -3.59 15.60
CA PRO A 213 0.89 -4.73 16.08
C PRO A 213 -0.51 -4.72 15.47
N ASN A 214 -1.02 -5.91 15.17
CA ASN A 214 -2.36 -6.15 14.64
C ASN A 214 -3.00 -7.32 15.41
N TYR A 215 -4.28 -7.22 15.71
CA TYR A 215 -5.06 -8.27 16.34
C TYR A 215 -6.33 -8.54 15.55
N THR A 216 -6.39 -9.69 14.89
CA THR A 216 -7.59 -10.24 14.28
C THR A 216 -8.45 -10.86 15.36
N PHE A 217 -9.54 -10.18 15.73
CA PHE A 217 -10.45 -10.63 16.80
C PHE A 217 -11.61 -11.47 16.29
N PHE A 218 -11.87 -11.44 14.99
CA PHE A 218 -12.86 -12.27 14.32
C PHE A 218 -12.35 -12.66 12.94
N SER A 219 -12.44 -13.94 12.63
CA SER A 219 -12.23 -14.48 11.29
C SER A 219 -13.25 -15.62 11.07
N GLY A 220 -14.02 -15.53 10.01
CA GLY A 220 -14.97 -16.53 9.59
C GLY A 220 -14.79 -16.82 8.09
N ASP A 221 -15.60 -17.72 7.53
CA ASP A 221 -15.45 -18.20 6.14
C ASP A 221 -15.44 -17.07 5.09
N ARG A 222 -16.12 -15.95 5.36
CA ARG A 222 -16.27 -14.86 4.40
C ARG A 222 -15.90 -13.49 4.92
N PHE A 223 -15.66 -13.35 6.20
CA PHE A 223 -15.39 -12.04 6.78
C PHE A 223 -14.38 -12.14 7.90
N SER A 224 -13.44 -11.22 7.89
CA SER A 224 -12.50 -11.02 8.99
C SER A 224 -12.49 -9.57 9.45
N SER A 225 -12.14 -9.33 10.71
CA SER A 225 -11.99 -7.99 11.26
C SER A 225 -10.86 -7.95 12.28
N TYR A 226 -10.18 -6.80 12.30
CA TYR A 226 -9.00 -6.60 13.12
C TYR A 226 -8.96 -5.19 13.69
N VAL A 227 -8.10 -5.02 14.69
CA VAL A 227 -7.63 -3.72 15.18
C VAL A 227 -6.12 -3.67 15.06
N GLU A 228 -5.57 -2.48 14.82
CA GLU A 228 -4.14 -2.29 14.64
C GLU A 228 -3.66 -0.94 15.17
N ALA A 229 -2.37 -0.84 15.38
CA ALA A 229 -1.69 0.41 15.66
C ALA A 229 -0.38 0.46 14.87
N GLY A 230 0.06 1.68 14.52
CA GLY A 230 1.33 1.94 13.86
C GLY A 230 2.12 2.97 14.64
N PHE A 231 3.43 2.76 14.74
CA PHE A 231 4.37 3.63 15.42
C PHE A 231 5.60 3.82 14.54
N ASP A 232 5.82 5.04 14.06
CA ASP A 232 7.01 5.41 13.31
C ASP A 232 7.98 6.19 14.19
N THR A 233 9.27 5.97 13.96
CA THR A 233 10.35 6.67 14.65
C THR A 233 11.58 6.79 13.74
N GLY A 234 12.29 7.91 13.86
CA GLY A 234 13.42 8.24 12.99
C GLY A 234 13.19 9.58 12.30
N SER A 235 13.20 9.62 10.99
CA SER A 235 12.86 10.83 10.22
C SER A 235 11.38 11.18 10.31
N GLU A 236 10.54 10.16 10.52
CA GLU A 236 9.11 10.29 10.74
C GLU A 236 8.74 9.90 12.16
N HIS A 237 7.77 10.60 12.75
CA HIS A 237 7.25 10.36 14.09
C HIS A 237 5.73 10.31 14.05
N SER A 238 5.18 9.24 13.51
CA SER A 238 3.74 9.04 13.41
C SER A 238 3.26 8.00 14.40
N ARG A 239 2.06 8.17 14.93
CA ARG A 239 1.36 7.16 15.74
C ARG A 239 -0.08 7.12 15.31
N VAL A 240 -0.54 5.95 14.93
CA VAL A 240 -1.91 5.74 14.46
C VAL A 240 -2.51 4.52 15.16
N ALA A 241 -3.82 4.47 15.26
CA ALA A 241 -4.54 3.27 15.64
C ALA A 241 -5.88 3.21 14.93
N GLY A 242 -6.35 2.00 14.67
CA GLY A 242 -7.59 1.84 13.96
C GLY A 242 -8.06 0.41 13.84
N ALA A 243 -8.90 0.20 12.84
CA ALA A 243 -9.53 -1.08 12.58
C ALA A 243 -9.82 -1.26 11.10
N GLY A 244 -10.00 -2.50 10.70
CA GLY A 244 -10.41 -2.85 9.35
C GLY A 244 -11.10 -4.20 9.30
N GLY A 245 -11.50 -4.56 8.09
CA GLY A 245 -12.08 -5.85 7.79
C GLY A 245 -12.01 -6.18 6.33
N ALA A 246 -12.13 -7.45 6.03
CA ALA A 246 -12.09 -7.99 4.68
C ALA A 246 -13.25 -8.95 4.45
N TRP A 247 -13.85 -8.89 3.26
CA TRP A 247 -14.85 -9.83 2.77
C TRP A 247 -14.27 -10.68 1.67
N GLN A 248 -14.25 -11.97 1.88
CA GLN A 248 -13.94 -12.94 0.84
C GLN A 248 -15.14 -13.13 -0.08
N LEU A 249 -14.94 -12.85 -1.34
CA LEU A 249 -15.91 -12.98 -2.40
C LEU A 249 -15.60 -14.25 -3.22
N PRO A 250 -16.56 -14.78 -4.01
CA PRO A 250 -16.28 -15.87 -4.94
C PRO A 250 -15.14 -15.53 -5.91
N HIS A 251 -14.49 -16.54 -6.47
CA HIS A 251 -13.43 -16.42 -7.48
C HIS A 251 -12.13 -15.75 -6.95
N ALA A 252 -11.72 -16.13 -5.75
CA ALA A 252 -10.50 -15.63 -5.12
C ALA A 252 -10.40 -14.08 -5.08
N MET A 253 -11.53 -13.44 -4.80
CA MET A 253 -11.62 -11.98 -4.67
C MET A 253 -11.80 -11.58 -3.21
N GLN A 254 -11.28 -10.41 -2.85
CA GLN A 254 -11.50 -9.78 -1.55
C GLN A 254 -11.91 -8.32 -1.73
N LEU A 255 -12.91 -7.90 -0.98
CA LEU A 255 -13.21 -6.49 -0.76
C LEU A 255 -12.78 -6.14 0.66
N ASP A 256 -12.08 -5.03 0.84
CA ASP A 256 -11.57 -4.61 2.15
C ASP A 256 -11.89 -3.15 2.47
N VAL A 257 -11.84 -2.85 3.75
CA VAL A 257 -11.98 -1.50 4.29
C VAL A 257 -11.10 -1.33 5.53
N SER A 258 -10.46 -0.17 5.67
CA SER A 258 -9.71 0.20 6.86
C SER A 258 -9.92 1.66 7.24
N VAL A 259 -9.74 1.97 8.51
CA VAL A 259 -9.71 3.33 9.03
C VAL A 259 -8.71 3.43 10.18
N LEU A 260 -7.85 4.46 10.12
CA LEU A 260 -6.87 4.79 11.16
C LEU A 260 -7.08 6.23 11.64
N ARG A 261 -6.87 6.44 12.91
CA ARG A 261 -6.86 7.75 13.58
C ARG A 261 -5.46 8.10 14.02
N GLY A 262 -5.00 9.30 13.69
CA GLY A 262 -3.77 9.87 14.22
C GLY A 262 -3.86 10.14 15.72
N LEU A 263 -2.82 9.77 16.44
CA LEU A 263 -2.74 9.89 17.91
C LEU A 263 -1.78 11.02 18.34
N THR A 264 -1.04 11.60 17.41
CA THR A 264 -0.11 12.71 17.65
C THR A 264 -0.32 13.79 16.59
N SER A 265 0.22 14.98 16.83
CA SER A 265 0.20 16.11 15.88
C SER A 265 1.04 15.89 14.63
N GLU A 266 1.92 14.90 14.65
CA GLU A 266 2.78 14.53 13.51
C GLU A 266 2.15 13.43 12.65
N SER A 267 1.01 12.89 13.10
CA SER A 267 0.23 11.88 12.37
C SER A 267 -0.91 12.54 11.60
N PRO A 268 -1.28 12.04 10.42
CA PRO A 268 -2.50 12.45 9.76
C PRO A 268 -3.71 12.31 10.68
N ASP A 269 -4.64 13.25 10.65
CA ASP A 269 -5.86 13.21 11.48
C ASP A 269 -6.64 11.91 11.28
N TRP A 270 -6.84 11.53 10.01
CA TRP A 270 -7.51 10.31 9.61
C TRP A 270 -6.90 9.73 8.34
N GLN A 271 -6.83 8.42 8.29
CA GLN A 271 -6.50 7.64 7.10
C GLN A 271 -7.54 6.54 6.95
N GLY A 272 -7.81 6.11 5.73
CA GLY A 272 -8.68 4.97 5.49
C GLY A 272 -8.92 4.77 4.02
N GLY A 273 -9.41 3.60 3.68
CA GLY A 273 -9.62 3.24 2.30
C GLY A 273 -10.52 2.04 2.13
N ILE A 274 -10.82 1.79 0.88
CA ILE A 274 -11.51 0.61 0.40
C ILE A 274 -10.62 -0.02 -0.66
N GLY A 275 -10.49 -1.33 -0.66
CA GLY A 275 -9.70 -2.05 -1.66
C GLY A 275 -10.43 -3.23 -2.27
N LEU A 276 -9.94 -3.63 -3.44
CA LEU A 276 -10.33 -4.83 -4.14
C LEU A 276 -9.07 -5.62 -4.47
N SER A 277 -9.07 -6.90 -4.13
CA SER A 277 -7.99 -7.82 -4.45
C SER A 277 -8.52 -9.03 -5.18
N ILE A 278 -7.74 -9.56 -6.13
CA ILE A 278 -8.10 -10.73 -6.95
C ILE A 278 -6.85 -11.58 -7.13
N ALA A 279 -6.96 -12.88 -6.89
CA ALA A 279 -5.91 -13.83 -7.23
C ALA A 279 -6.29 -14.65 -8.48
N PHE A 280 -5.26 -15.02 -9.24
CA PHE A 280 -5.36 -15.78 -10.50
C PHE A 280 -4.32 -16.90 -10.47
N GLU A 281 -4.75 -18.13 -10.78
CA GLU A 281 -3.92 -19.32 -10.88
C GLU A 281 -3.53 -19.62 -12.32
#